data_dc95329ad7011a0a1ec4fe1690a03234
#
_entry.id   dc95329ad7011a0a1ec4fe1690a03234
#
_cell.length_a   1.000
_cell.length_b   1.000
_cell.length_c   1.000
_cell.angle_alpha   90.00
_cell.angle_beta   90.00
_cell.angle_gamma   90.00
#
_symmetry.space_group_name_H-M   'P 1'
#
loop_
_entity.id
_entity.type
_entity.pdbx_description
1 polymer ?
#
loop_
_entity_poly.entity_id
_entity_poly.type
_entity_poly.pdbx_seq_one_letter_code
_entity_poly.pdbx_strand_id
1 'polypeptide(L)'
;MKKKYSLKKNDKKISTSLKKTNKNTDRLLKVNVKTAKGRKISSTNWLRRQLNDPYVKLAKERGYRSRAAFKLLEINEKFHIFKFGDSVIDLGCAPGGWSQVAVEKTNSNLDKLKEKQGRVIGIDLKPILSINGAEIYLLDFLEDNFENKIGEILNHRVDNILSDMALSLIHISEPTRP
;
A
#
# COMPACT_ATOMS: atom_id res chain seq x y z
N MET A 1 -12.04 31.15 17.06
CA MET A 1 -12.59 30.96 15.69
C MET A 1 -12.17 29.59 15.17
N LYS A 2 -13.08 28.61 15.12
CA LYS A 2 -12.79 27.26 14.63
C LYS A 2 -12.95 27.27 13.10
N LYS A 3 -11.87 27.27 12.34
CA LYS A 3 -11.93 27.04 10.88
C LYS A 3 -12.28 25.57 10.62
N LYS A 4 -13.49 25.33 10.12
CA LYS A 4 -13.90 24.05 9.54
C LYS A 4 -13.04 23.79 8.29
N TYR A 5 -12.14 22.82 8.35
CA TYR A 5 -11.45 22.34 7.15
C TYR A 5 -12.46 21.58 6.30
N SER A 6 -12.78 22.15 5.15
CA SER A 6 -13.61 21.51 4.12
C SER A 6 -12.83 20.34 3.54
N LEU A 7 -13.26 19.12 3.80
CA LEU A 7 -12.80 17.92 3.11
C LEU A 7 -12.90 18.13 1.60
N LYS A 8 -11.75 18.06 0.91
CA LYS A 8 -11.67 18.31 -0.53
C LYS A 8 -12.65 17.37 -1.25
N LYS A 9 -13.45 17.93 -2.16
CA LYS A 9 -14.45 17.26 -3.02
C LYS A 9 -13.94 16.03 -3.79
N ASN A 10 -12.62 15.77 -3.79
CA ASN A 10 -11.99 14.65 -4.48
C ASN A 10 -12.24 13.29 -3.82
N ASP A 11 -12.34 13.21 -2.48
CA ASP A 11 -12.49 11.92 -1.79
C ASP A 11 -13.90 11.35 -1.99
N LYS A 12 -14.93 12.20 -2.05
CA LYS A 12 -16.30 11.76 -2.41
C LYS A 12 -16.41 11.25 -3.86
N LYS A 13 -15.55 11.73 -4.77
CA LYS A 13 -15.49 11.21 -6.14
C LYS A 13 -14.89 9.82 -6.23
N ILE A 14 -14.04 9.41 -5.25
CA ILE A 14 -13.42 8.07 -5.24
C ILE A 14 -14.47 6.99 -4.98
N SER A 15 -15.28 7.12 -3.94
CA SER A 15 -16.32 6.13 -3.60
C SER A 15 -17.42 6.05 -4.67
N THR A 16 -17.76 7.19 -5.29
CA THR A 16 -18.77 7.25 -6.35
C THR A 16 -18.22 6.71 -7.67
N SER A 17 -16.91 6.91 -7.96
CA SER A 17 -16.24 6.36 -9.13
C SER A 17 -16.11 4.83 -9.02
N LEU A 18 -15.75 4.31 -7.84
CA LEU A 18 -15.67 2.87 -7.58
C LEU A 18 -17.04 2.18 -7.72
N LYS A 19 -18.12 2.80 -7.24
CA LYS A 19 -19.48 2.29 -7.41
C LYS A 19 -19.98 2.35 -8.85
N LYS A 20 -19.53 3.33 -9.67
CA LYS A 20 -19.85 3.43 -11.09
C LYS A 20 -19.06 2.45 -11.96
N THR A 21 -17.80 2.14 -11.61
CA THR A 21 -16.99 1.15 -12.35
C THR A 21 -17.56 -0.27 -12.21
N ASN A 22 -18.19 -0.61 -11.10
CA ASN A 22 -18.82 -1.93 -10.92
C ASN A 22 -20.05 -2.19 -11.82
N LYS A 23 -20.71 -1.15 -12.37
CA LYS A 23 -21.87 -1.34 -13.26
C LYS A 23 -21.53 -1.33 -14.75
N ASN A 24 -20.36 -0.79 -15.15
CA ASN A 24 -19.97 -0.68 -16.56
C ASN A 24 -18.82 -1.61 -16.97
N THR A 25 -18.27 -2.42 -16.05
CA THR A 25 -17.08 -3.26 -16.31
C THR A 25 -17.38 -4.59 -16.99
N ASP A 26 -18.63 -5.00 -17.11
CA ASP A 26 -19.00 -6.28 -17.77
C ASP A 26 -18.75 -6.31 -19.28
N ARG A 27 -18.38 -5.19 -19.91
CA ARG A 27 -18.08 -5.09 -21.35
C ARG A 27 -16.64 -4.81 -21.70
N LEU A 28 -15.71 -4.79 -20.71
CA LEU A 28 -14.30 -4.66 -21.02
C LEU A 28 -13.83 -5.96 -21.66
N LEU A 29 -13.28 -5.85 -22.88
CA LEU A 29 -12.68 -6.94 -23.62
C LEU A 29 -11.73 -7.73 -22.72
N LYS A 30 -12.05 -9.00 -22.45
CA LYS A 30 -11.19 -9.88 -21.66
C LYS A 30 -9.82 -9.99 -22.32
N VAL A 31 -8.79 -9.55 -21.62
CA VAL A 31 -7.42 -9.67 -22.08
C VAL A 31 -6.96 -11.12 -21.85
N ASN A 32 -6.58 -11.79 -22.93
CA ASN A 32 -6.02 -13.14 -22.87
C ASN A 32 -4.51 -13.11 -22.65
N VAL A 33 -4.00 -14.11 -21.91
CA VAL A 33 -2.56 -14.27 -21.69
C VAL A 33 -1.90 -14.72 -23.00
N LYS A 34 -1.12 -13.83 -23.64
CA LYS A 34 -0.43 -14.12 -24.92
C LYS A 34 0.64 -15.23 -24.82
N THR A 35 1.22 -15.43 -23.62
CA THR A 35 2.31 -16.38 -23.35
C THR A 35 1.83 -17.58 -22.53
N ALA A 36 0.63 -18.12 -22.84
CA ALA A 36 0.06 -19.24 -22.09
C ALA A 36 0.72 -20.59 -22.40
N LYS A 37 1.30 -20.74 -23.62
CA LYS A 37 1.93 -21.98 -24.07
C LYS A 37 3.15 -22.33 -23.19
N GLY A 38 3.16 -23.51 -22.58
CA GLY A 38 4.25 -23.99 -21.70
C GLY A 38 4.15 -23.57 -20.23
N ARG A 39 3.12 -22.81 -19.81
CA ARG A 39 2.90 -22.43 -18.40
C ARG A 39 1.94 -23.39 -17.69
N LYS A 40 2.15 -23.54 -16.36
CA LYS A 40 1.16 -24.24 -15.52
C LYS A 40 -0.20 -23.52 -15.59
N ILE A 41 -1.28 -24.29 -15.58
CA ILE A 41 -2.67 -23.77 -15.66
C ILE A 41 -2.95 -22.77 -14.52
N SER A 42 -2.46 -23.04 -13.31
CA SER A 42 -2.58 -22.13 -12.16
C SER A 42 -1.96 -20.75 -12.41
N SER A 43 -0.74 -20.73 -12.97
CA SER A 43 -0.04 -19.48 -13.32
C SER A 43 -0.76 -18.71 -14.43
N THR A 44 -1.30 -19.42 -15.42
CA THR A 44 -2.07 -18.80 -16.51
C THR A 44 -3.38 -18.19 -15.99
N ASN A 45 -4.09 -18.89 -15.11
CA ASN A 45 -5.31 -18.39 -14.49
C ASN A 45 -5.05 -17.21 -13.55
N TRP A 46 -3.92 -17.20 -12.83
CA TRP A 46 -3.48 -16.08 -12.02
C TRP A 46 -3.21 -14.84 -12.88
N LEU A 47 -2.41 -15.00 -13.96
CA LEU A 47 -2.14 -13.91 -14.91
C LEU A 47 -3.42 -13.36 -15.55
N ARG A 48 -4.34 -14.24 -15.94
CA ARG A 48 -5.63 -13.83 -16.52
C ARG A 48 -6.44 -12.99 -15.53
N ARG A 49 -6.47 -13.36 -14.24
CA ARG A 49 -7.11 -12.56 -13.19
C ARG A 49 -6.43 -11.21 -13.03
N GLN A 50 -5.10 -11.16 -12.97
CA GLN A 50 -4.34 -9.91 -12.83
C GLN A 50 -4.56 -8.96 -14.01
N LEU A 51 -4.53 -9.46 -15.25
CA LEU A 51 -4.72 -8.65 -16.45
C LEU A 51 -6.14 -8.06 -16.58
N ASN A 52 -7.13 -8.73 -15.98
CA ASN A 52 -8.54 -8.32 -16.03
C ASN A 52 -9.03 -7.68 -14.72
N ASP A 53 -8.14 -7.45 -13.77
CA ASP A 53 -8.46 -6.78 -12.52
C ASP A 53 -8.61 -5.27 -12.76
N PRO A 54 -9.79 -4.69 -12.55
CA PRO A 54 -10.04 -3.26 -12.78
C PRO A 54 -9.14 -2.37 -11.89
N TYR A 55 -8.78 -2.84 -10.68
CA TYR A 55 -7.89 -2.11 -9.78
C TYR A 55 -6.45 -2.03 -10.29
N VAL A 56 -5.98 -3.03 -11.06
CA VAL A 56 -4.65 -2.97 -11.69
C VAL A 56 -4.60 -1.86 -12.73
N LYS A 57 -5.64 -1.74 -13.57
CA LYS A 57 -5.73 -0.67 -14.56
C LYS A 57 -5.84 0.69 -13.88
N LEU A 58 -6.72 0.80 -12.90
CA LEU A 58 -6.94 2.03 -12.15
C LEU A 58 -5.68 2.48 -11.37
N ALA A 59 -4.90 1.53 -10.82
CA ALA A 59 -3.63 1.84 -10.16
C ALA A 59 -2.66 2.52 -11.13
N LYS A 60 -2.49 1.96 -12.33
CA LYS A 60 -1.65 2.55 -13.38
C LYS A 60 -2.13 3.96 -13.77
N GLU A 61 -3.42 4.14 -13.97
CA GLU A 61 -4.02 5.44 -14.34
C GLU A 61 -3.82 6.51 -13.26
N ARG A 62 -3.76 6.11 -11.98
CA ARG A 62 -3.54 7.01 -10.83
C ARG A 62 -2.09 7.10 -10.37
N GLY A 63 -1.16 6.41 -11.03
CA GLY A 63 0.26 6.41 -10.68
C GLY A 63 0.61 5.61 -9.43
N TYR A 64 -0.29 4.72 -8.95
CA TYR A 64 0.04 3.81 -7.87
C TYR A 64 0.84 2.60 -8.37
N ARG A 65 1.83 2.17 -7.59
CA ARG A 65 2.70 1.04 -7.92
C ARG A 65 2.00 -0.31 -7.82
N SER A 66 0.92 -0.40 -7.05
CA SER A 66 0.14 -1.63 -6.91
C SER A 66 -1.34 -1.34 -6.68
N ARG A 67 -2.18 -2.33 -7.01
CA ARG A 67 -3.61 -2.30 -6.70
C ARG A 67 -3.91 -2.30 -5.19
N ALA A 68 -2.95 -2.76 -4.37
CA ALA A 68 -3.09 -2.78 -2.92
C ALA A 68 -3.30 -1.38 -2.33
N ALA A 69 -2.87 -0.32 -3.02
CA ALA A 69 -3.13 1.07 -2.65
C ALA A 69 -4.62 1.34 -2.40
N PHE A 70 -5.52 0.75 -3.21
CA PHE A 70 -6.97 0.95 -3.05
C PHE A 70 -7.51 0.31 -1.78
N LYS A 71 -6.96 -0.84 -1.35
CA LYS A 71 -7.32 -1.45 -0.07
C LYS A 71 -7.05 -0.50 1.10
N LEU A 72 -5.86 0.14 1.10
CA LEU A 72 -5.51 1.10 2.15
C LEU A 72 -6.33 2.39 2.07
N LEU A 73 -6.64 2.87 0.86
CA LEU A 73 -7.53 4.02 0.67
C LEU A 73 -8.94 3.75 1.22
N GLU A 74 -9.52 2.57 0.95
CA GLU A 74 -10.83 2.16 1.47
C GLU A 74 -10.82 2.02 3.00
N ILE A 75 -9.75 1.44 3.57
CA ILE A 75 -9.56 1.34 5.02
C ILE A 75 -9.51 2.75 5.63
N ASN A 76 -8.70 3.64 5.05
CA ASN A 76 -8.60 5.01 5.56
C ASN A 76 -9.90 5.81 5.39
N GLU A 77 -10.64 5.61 4.31
CA GLU A 77 -11.96 6.24 4.13
C GLU A 77 -12.95 5.81 5.22
N LYS A 78 -12.90 4.54 5.61
CA LYS A 78 -13.81 3.97 6.61
C LYS A 78 -13.41 4.30 8.05
N PHE A 79 -12.13 4.24 8.36
CA PHE A 79 -11.63 4.28 9.74
C PHE A 79 -10.83 5.53 10.08
N HIS A 80 -10.48 6.36 9.10
CA HIS A 80 -9.71 7.61 9.28
C HIS A 80 -8.41 7.39 10.06
N ILE A 81 -7.65 6.34 9.67
CA ILE A 81 -6.44 5.91 10.37
C ILE A 81 -5.31 6.93 10.28
N PHE A 82 -5.26 7.73 9.20
CA PHE A 82 -4.21 8.72 9.00
C PHE A 82 -4.66 10.14 9.32
N LYS A 83 -3.74 10.90 9.91
CA LYS A 83 -3.84 12.34 10.12
C LYS A 83 -2.61 13.04 9.50
N PHE A 84 -2.77 14.30 9.16
CA PHE A 84 -1.63 15.11 8.73
C PHE A 84 -0.57 15.20 9.83
N GLY A 85 0.67 14.88 9.46
CA GLY A 85 1.82 14.88 10.34
C GLY A 85 2.02 13.60 11.12
N ASP A 86 1.28 12.52 10.84
CA ASP A 86 1.52 11.21 11.45
C ASP A 86 2.86 10.62 10.97
N SER A 87 3.50 9.89 11.88
CA SER A 87 4.64 9.02 11.59
C SER A 87 4.14 7.60 11.32
N VAL A 88 4.47 7.06 10.14
CA VAL A 88 3.97 5.77 9.65
C VAL A 88 5.11 4.86 9.27
N ILE A 89 5.01 3.59 9.66
CA ILE A 89 5.88 2.50 9.18
C ILE A 89 5.07 1.58 8.29
N ASP A 90 5.61 1.22 7.12
CA ASP A 90 5.06 0.24 6.17
C ASP A 90 5.99 -0.96 6.10
N LEU A 91 5.61 -2.07 6.75
CA LEU A 91 6.36 -3.32 6.81
C LEU A 91 5.99 -4.21 5.62
N GLY A 92 6.99 -4.64 4.83
CA GLY A 92 6.78 -5.34 3.57
C GLY A 92 6.28 -4.39 2.50
N CYS A 93 6.89 -3.21 2.41
CA CYS A 93 6.40 -2.10 1.61
C CYS A 93 6.43 -2.32 0.09
N ALA A 94 7.22 -3.29 -0.43
CA ALA A 94 7.32 -3.52 -1.88
C ALA A 94 6.00 -3.93 -2.52
N PRO A 95 5.64 -3.33 -3.65
CA PRO A 95 6.36 -2.38 -4.50
C PRO A 95 6.18 -0.89 -4.13
N GLY A 96 5.54 -0.55 -3.01
CA GLY A 96 5.39 0.81 -2.50
C GLY A 96 3.99 1.41 -2.63
N GLY A 97 2.97 0.62 -2.94
CA GLY A 97 1.61 1.13 -3.10
C GLY A 97 1.01 1.69 -1.82
N TRP A 98 1.24 1.04 -0.67
CA TRP A 98 0.79 1.52 0.63
C TRP A 98 1.59 2.72 1.10
N SER A 99 2.92 2.69 0.92
CA SER A 99 3.78 3.83 1.23
C SER A 99 3.36 5.10 0.45
N GLN A 100 2.97 4.98 -0.84
CA GLN A 100 2.45 6.13 -1.61
C GLN A 100 1.18 6.71 -0.99
N VAL A 101 0.24 5.86 -0.56
CA VAL A 101 -0.99 6.30 0.11
C VAL A 101 -0.68 6.96 1.46
N ALA A 102 0.23 6.37 2.24
CA ALA A 102 0.66 6.95 3.52
C ALA A 102 1.26 8.35 3.32
N VAL A 103 2.18 8.52 2.35
CA VAL A 103 2.77 9.83 2.00
C VAL A 103 1.69 10.86 1.66
N GLU A 104 0.70 10.48 0.85
CA GLU A 104 -0.40 11.37 0.46
C GLU A 104 -1.26 11.77 1.67
N LYS A 105 -1.57 10.83 2.55
CA LYS A 105 -2.51 11.04 3.66
C LYS A 105 -1.88 11.71 4.87
N THR A 106 -0.58 11.52 5.10
CA THR A 106 0.15 12.15 6.22
C THR A 106 0.83 13.46 5.84
N ASN A 107 0.81 13.84 4.55
CA ASN A 107 1.49 15.02 4.02
C ASN A 107 3.02 14.98 4.26
N SER A 108 3.65 13.82 4.09
CA SER A 108 5.10 13.66 4.24
C SER A 108 5.90 14.13 3.01
N ASN A 109 5.23 14.60 1.97
CA ASN A 109 5.87 15.16 0.77
C ASN A 109 6.51 16.51 1.07
N LEU A 110 7.80 16.66 0.77
CA LEU A 110 8.65 17.81 1.07
C LEU A 110 8.22 19.13 0.39
N ASP A 111 7.36 19.08 -0.64
CA ASP A 111 6.95 20.26 -1.39
C ASP A 111 5.98 21.21 -0.66
N LYS A 112 5.51 20.82 0.54
CA LYS A 112 4.52 21.58 1.31
C LYS A 112 5.06 22.07 2.66
N LEU A 113 5.96 23.03 2.62
CA LEU A 113 6.65 23.59 3.80
C LEU A 113 5.79 24.29 4.85
N LYS A 114 4.50 24.51 4.62
CA LYS A 114 3.61 25.33 5.50
C LYS A 114 2.66 24.52 6.38
N GLU A 115 2.54 23.21 6.20
CA GLU A 115 1.64 22.36 6.96
C GLU A 115 2.45 21.37 7.80
N LYS A 116 1.83 20.82 8.84
CA LYS A 116 2.43 19.75 9.65
C LYS A 116 2.82 18.58 8.74
N GLN A 117 4.09 18.31 8.66
CA GLN A 117 4.65 17.27 7.81
C GLN A 117 4.68 15.94 8.56
N GLY A 118 4.20 14.87 7.91
CA GLY A 118 4.34 13.51 8.40
C GLY A 118 5.69 12.90 8.06
N ARG A 119 5.90 11.69 8.52
CA ARG A 119 7.06 10.86 8.16
C ARG A 119 6.60 9.47 7.75
N VAL A 120 7.07 8.97 6.61
CA VAL A 120 6.74 7.61 6.15
C VAL A 120 8.03 6.83 5.97
N ILE A 121 8.11 5.69 6.65
CA ILE A 121 9.23 4.77 6.61
C ILE A 121 8.74 3.45 6.01
N GLY A 122 9.31 3.04 4.87
CA GLY A 122 9.05 1.75 4.27
C GLY A 122 10.21 0.79 4.53
N ILE A 123 9.90 -0.44 4.92
CA ILE A 123 10.87 -1.49 5.18
C ILE A 123 10.52 -2.71 4.35
N ASP A 124 11.47 -3.26 3.61
CA ASP A 124 11.30 -4.49 2.83
C ASP A 124 12.63 -5.21 2.63
N LEU A 125 12.59 -6.50 2.34
CA LEU A 125 13.73 -7.31 1.90
C LEU A 125 14.13 -7.03 0.44
N LYS A 126 13.20 -6.47 -0.34
CA LYS A 126 13.39 -6.19 -1.76
C LYS A 126 13.63 -4.72 -1.99
N PRO A 127 14.63 -4.36 -2.79
CA PRO A 127 14.83 -2.97 -3.16
C PRO A 127 13.64 -2.47 -3.98
N ILE A 128 13.16 -1.28 -3.66
CA ILE A 128 12.13 -0.58 -4.43
C ILE A 128 12.65 0.77 -4.90
N LEU A 129 12.05 1.29 -5.95
CA LEU A 129 12.34 2.64 -6.41
C LEU A 129 11.97 3.65 -5.31
N SER A 130 12.71 4.74 -5.22
CA SER A 130 12.43 5.82 -4.27
C SER A 130 11.01 6.36 -4.42
N ILE A 131 10.40 6.72 -3.30
CA ILE A 131 9.09 7.38 -3.24
C ILE A 131 9.32 8.76 -2.62
N ASN A 132 8.93 9.81 -3.34
CA ASN A 132 9.05 11.16 -2.81
C ASN A 132 8.21 11.30 -1.53
N GLY A 133 8.83 11.73 -0.43
CA GLY A 133 8.20 11.82 0.89
C GLY A 133 8.22 10.53 1.72
N ALA A 134 8.89 9.46 1.28
CA ALA A 134 9.11 8.26 2.07
C ALA A 134 10.61 7.89 2.14
N GLU A 135 11.03 7.46 3.31
CA GLU A 135 12.34 6.87 3.57
C GLU A 135 12.23 5.36 3.42
N ILE A 136 13.03 4.76 2.53
CA ILE A 136 12.96 3.31 2.26
C ILE A 136 14.23 2.64 2.76
N TYR A 137 14.05 1.62 3.60
CA TYR A 137 15.12 0.84 4.20
C TYR A 137 15.04 -0.63 3.74
N LEU A 138 16.19 -1.16 3.31
CA LEU A 138 16.34 -2.57 2.98
C LEU A 138 16.77 -3.32 4.24
N LEU A 139 15.82 -3.88 4.97
CA LEU A 139 16.04 -4.57 6.25
C LEU A 139 15.23 -5.86 6.32
N ASP A 140 15.83 -6.87 6.95
CA ASP A 140 15.14 -8.09 7.36
C ASP A 140 14.67 -7.96 8.81
N PHE A 141 13.36 -8.00 9.04
CA PHE A 141 12.81 -7.94 10.40
C PHE A 141 12.93 -9.27 11.17
N LEU A 142 13.47 -10.33 10.54
CA LEU A 142 13.82 -11.59 11.20
C LEU A 142 15.29 -11.63 11.66
N GLU A 143 16.10 -10.63 11.33
CA GLU A 143 17.47 -10.54 11.84
C GLU A 143 17.49 -10.21 13.33
N ASP A 144 18.38 -10.86 14.09
CA ASP A 144 18.53 -10.68 15.56
C ASP A 144 18.82 -9.23 15.98
N ASN A 145 19.40 -8.42 15.09
CA ASN A 145 19.74 -7.02 15.34
C ASN A 145 18.71 -6.03 14.79
N PHE A 146 17.55 -6.50 14.30
CA PHE A 146 16.52 -5.63 13.72
C PHE A 146 16.04 -4.55 14.69
N GLU A 147 15.81 -4.91 15.96
CA GLU A 147 15.33 -3.97 16.98
C GLU A 147 16.30 -2.79 17.19
N ASN A 148 17.60 -3.05 17.18
CA ASN A 148 18.61 -2.00 17.29
C ASN A 148 18.61 -1.10 16.04
N LYS A 149 18.61 -1.71 14.85
CA LYS A 149 18.58 -0.98 13.57
C LYS A 149 17.33 -0.11 13.45
N ILE A 150 16.15 -0.65 13.80
CA ILE A 150 14.92 0.12 13.73
C ILE A 150 14.89 1.22 14.81
N GLY A 151 15.44 0.97 16.01
CA GLY A 151 15.57 1.97 17.06
C GLY A 151 16.41 3.19 16.65
N GLU A 152 17.48 2.98 15.88
CA GLU A 152 18.30 4.07 15.33
C GLU A 152 17.52 4.89 14.26
N ILE A 153 16.69 4.24 13.45
CA ILE A 153 15.85 4.88 12.44
C ILE A 153 14.68 5.63 13.10
N LEU A 154 14.10 5.02 14.14
CA LEU A 154 12.95 5.55 14.86
C LEU A 154 13.41 6.41 16.04
N ASN A 155 13.83 7.62 15.77
CA ASN A 155 14.19 8.58 16.81
C ASN A 155 13.00 9.32 17.45
N HIS A 156 11.77 8.92 17.11
CA HIS A 156 10.52 9.51 17.61
C HIS A 156 9.36 8.51 17.56
N ARG A 157 8.24 8.90 18.17
CA ARG A 157 7.03 8.08 18.23
C ARG A 157 6.46 7.78 16.85
N VAL A 158 6.03 6.55 16.65
CA VAL A 158 5.28 6.08 15.48
C VAL A 158 3.79 6.08 15.82
N ASP A 159 2.96 6.66 14.96
CA ASP A 159 1.52 6.74 15.13
C ASP A 159 0.80 5.55 14.47
N ASN A 160 1.30 5.04 13.34
CA ASN A 160 0.71 3.94 12.60
C ASN A 160 1.75 2.95 12.11
N ILE A 161 1.45 1.67 12.25
CA ILE A 161 2.22 0.57 11.65
C ILE A 161 1.31 -0.15 10.66
N LEU A 162 1.77 -0.28 9.43
CA LEU A 162 1.07 -0.94 8.34
C LEU A 162 1.78 -2.23 7.95
N SER A 163 1.01 -3.25 7.54
CA SER A 163 1.55 -4.42 6.88
C SER A 163 0.48 -5.08 6.00
N ASP A 164 0.81 -5.38 4.76
CA ASP A 164 -0.01 -6.21 3.83
C ASP A 164 0.68 -7.53 3.52
N MET A 165 1.61 -7.95 4.40
CA MET A 165 2.30 -9.23 4.28
C MET A 165 1.33 -10.38 4.56
N ALA A 166 1.27 -11.36 3.65
CA ALA A 166 0.61 -12.62 3.93
C ALA A 166 1.51 -13.46 4.86
N LEU A 167 1.06 -13.70 6.08
CA LEU A 167 1.69 -14.68 6.94
C LEU A 167 1.53 -16.07 6.30
N SER A 168 2.64 -16.67 5.87
CA SER A 168 2.64 -18.05 5.42
C SER A 168 2.50 -18.96 6.64
N LEU A 169 1.33 -19.53 6.83
CA LEU A 169 1.08 -20.50 7.92
C LEU A 169 1.76 -21.87 7.69
N ILE A 170 2.52 -22.02 6.59
CA ILE A 170 3.19 -23.27 6.21
C ILE A 170 4.31 -23.66 7.19
N HIS A 171 4.79 -22.74 8.01
CA HIS A 171 5.88 -22.99 8.98
C HIS A 171 5.44 -22.98 10.44
N ILE A 172 4.15 -22.99 10.73
CA ILE A 172 3.67 -23.32 12.06
C ILE A 172 3.78 -24.84 12.16
N SER A 173 4.93 -25.35 12.59
CA SER A 173 5.07 -26.73 13.01
C SER A 173 4.02 -26.98 14.10
N GLU A 174 3.13 -27.96 13.86
CA GLU A 174 2.22 -28.42 14.91
C GLU A 174 3.05 -28.78 16.15
N PRO A 175 2.65 -28.31 17.36
CA PRO A 175 3.29 -28.78 18.57
C PRO A 175 3.14 -30.29 18.60
N THR A 176 4.23 -31.02 18.52
CA THR A 176 4.27 -32.46 18.74
C THR A 176 3.58 -32.72 20.07
N ARG A 177 2.40 -33.31 20.02
CA ARG A 177 1.72 -33.82 21.22
C ARG A 177 2.64 -34.85 21.90
N PRO A 178 2.80 -34.78 23.23
CA PRO A 178 3.52 -35.80 23.99
C PRO A 178 2.83 -37.14 23.91
#